data_9f16346a0996ed9f39519347ed08d000
#
_entry.id   9f16346a0996ed9f39519347ed08d000
#
_cell.length_a   1.000
_cell.length_b   1.000
_cell.length_c   1.000
_cell.angle_alpha   90.00
_cell.angle_beta   90.00
_cell.angle_gamma   90.00
#
_symmetry.space_group_name_H-M   'P 1'
#
loop_
_entity.id
_entity.type
_entity.pdbx_description
1 polymer ?
#
loop_
_entity_poly.entity_id
_entity_poly.type
_entity_poly.pdbx_seq_one_letter_code
_entity_poly.pdbx_strand_id
1 'polypeptide(L)'
;MHRLLSYLLFLIWLPAAALTTKDIDNVHVADRTRFVSDMAGAMSAPARARADSLLQSIWRQTSAEPVVVIVPSLDGEDIDDFATELFSDWGIGKDDRDNGVLMLISIGDRKAVIRTGYGTEGILPDVVCGRIIRNEMAPRFREDDYDGGILASLQTMQAAMTSDEARAELMSDKANDATADEFDADEASEIY
;
A
#
# COMPACT_ATOMS: atom_id res chain seq x y z
N MET A 1 -27.03 -58.34 -14.20
CA MET A 1 -27.70 -57.12 -13.73
C MET A 1 -26.69 -56.34 -12.89
N HIS A 2 -25.94 -55.43 -13.51
CA HIS A 2 -24.92 -54.60 -12.83
C HIS A 2 -25.49 -53.19 -12.65
N ARG A 3 -25.76 -52.84 -11.43
CA ARG A 3 -26.19 -51.48 -11.06
C ARG A 3 -24.94 -50.61 -10.93
N LEU A 4 -24.68 -49.76 -11.93
CA LEU A 4 -23.72 -48.66 -11.86
C LEU A 4 -24.29 -47.58 -10.94
N LEU A 5 -23.70 -47.44 -9.75
CA LEU A 5 -23.97 -46.36 -8.83
C LEU A 5 -23.15 -45.14 -9.26
N SER A 6 -23.82 -44.21 -9.94
CA SER A 6 -23.22 -42.93 -10.36
C SER A 6 -23.14 -42.01 -9.14
N TYR A 7 -21.96 -41.85 -8.53
CA TYR A 7 -21.73 -40.85 -7.49
C TYR A 7 -21.57 -39.48 -8.19
N LEU A 8 -22.65 -38.70 -8.10
CA LEU A 8 -22.61 -37.27 -8.49
C LEU A 8 -21.86 -36.52 -7.39
N LEU A 9 -20.59 -36.24 -7.58
CA LEU A 9 -19.80 -35.33 -6.73
C LEU A 9 -20.33 -33.90 -6.93
N PHE A 10 -21.21 -33.50 -6.02
CA PHE A 10 -21.63 -32.10 -5.92
C PHE A 10 -20.46 -31.32 -5.31
N LEU A 11 -19.66 -30.67 -6.17
CA LEU A 11 -18.69 -29.68 -5.74
C LEU A 11 -19.46 -28.50 -5.15
N ILE A 12 -19.55 -28.43 -3.82
CA ILE A 12 -20.08 -27.26 -3.13
C ILE A 12 -19.03 -26.18 -3.28
N TRP A 13 -19.24 -25.26 -4.20
CA TRP A 13 -18.48 -24.00 -4.28
C TRP A 13 -18.94 -23.14 -3.11
N LEU A 14 -18.20 -23.17 -2.01
CA LEU A 14 -18.34 -22.15 -0.97
C LEU A 14 -17.75 -20.87 -1.55
N PRO A 15 -18.51 -19.76 -1.61
CA PRO A 15 -17.91 -18.46 -1.91
C PRO A 15 -16.83 -18.19 -0.85
N ALA A 16 -15.61 -17.87 -1.26
CA ALA A 16 -14.62 -17.32 -0.36
C ALA A 16 -15.21 -16.02 0.22
N ALA A 17 -15.15 -15.86 1.52
CA ALA A 17 -15.54 -14.60 2.14
C ALA A 17 -14.59 -13.50 1.62
N ALA A 18 -15.14 -12.37 1.20
CA ALA A 18 -14.34 -11.22 0.80
C ALA A 18 -13.47 -10.76 1.97
N LEU A 19 -12.25 -10.31 1.66
CA LEU A 19 -11.35 -9.75 2.65
C LEU A 19 -11.99 -8.51 3.29
N THR A 20 -11.88 -8.38 4.61
CA THR A 20 -12.32 -7.19 5.34
C THR A 20 -11.15 -6.58 6.12
N THR A 21 -11.27 -5.31 6.49
CA THR A 21 -10.26 -4.61 7.29
C THR A 21 -9.96 -5.31 8.61
N LYS A 22 -10.93 -6.06 9.16
CA LYS A 22 -10.83 -6.81 10.43
C LYS A 22 -10.04 -8.11 10.31
N ASP A 23 -9.86 -8.61 9.10
CA ASP A 23 -9.08 -9.83 8.83
C ASP A 23 -7.58 -9.53 8.78
N ILE A 24 -7.20 -8.24 8.77
CA ILE A 24 -5.82 -7.79 8.68
C ILE A 24 -5.28 -7.48 10.08
N ASP A 25 -4.20 -8.16 10.47
CA ASP A 25 -3.53 -7.92 11.74
C ASP A 25 -2.80 -6.57 11.73
N ASN A 26 -3.20 -5.65 12.60
CA ASN A 26 -2.43 -4.43 12.85
C ASN A 26 -1.22 -4.76 13.74
N VAL A 27 -0.10 -5.09 13.09
CA VAL A 27 1.12 -5.52 13.80
C VAL A 27 1.71 -4.40 14.67
N HIS A 28 1.47 -3.13 14.33
CA HIS A 28 1.99 -1.98 15.07
C HIS A 28 1.33 -1.81 16.45
N VAL A 29 0.09 -2.23 16.59
CA VAL A 29 -0.60 -2.23 17.91
C VAL A 29 0.04 -3.24 18.86
N ALA A 30 0.41 -4.41 18.35
CA ALA A 30 1.03 -5.48 19.12
C ALA A 30 2.52 -5.20 19.42
N ASP A 31 3.23 -4.63 18.45
CA ASP A 31 4.66 -4.32 18.53
C ASP A 31 4.95 -2.98 17.84
N ARG A 32 5.22 -1.95 18.64
CA ARG A 32 5.48 -0.58 18.18
C ARG A 32 6.75 -0.42 17.32
N THR A 33 7.51 -1.46 17.13
CA THR A 33 8.67 -1.47 16.21
C THR A 33 8.35 -2.04 14.84
N ARG A 34 7.15 -2.59 14.66
CA ARG A 34 6.67 -3.18 13.42
C ARG A 34 5.62 -2.27 12.77
N PHE A 35 5.79 -1.99 11.50
CA PHE A 35 4.95 -1.09 10.72
C PHE A 35 4.38 -1.76 9.46
N VAL A 36 4.85 -2.98 9.14
CA VAL A 36 4.48 -3.71 7.92
C VAL A 36 3.61 -4.91 8.26
N SER A 37 2.33 -4.87 7.86
CA SER A 37 1.39 -5.99 7.89
C SER A 37 1.36 -6.65 6.51
N ASP A 38 2.06 -7.78 6.36
CA ASP A 38 2.21 -8.49 5.08
C ASP A 38 1.47 -9.83 5.12
N MET A 39 0.18 -9.81 4.74
CA MET A 39 -0.66 -11.01 4.62
C MET A 39 -0.33 -11.82 3.37
N ALA A 40 0.16 -11.16 2.32
CA ALA A 40 0.48 -11.81 1.06
C ALA A 40 1.80 -12.61 1.13
N GLY A 41 2.66 -12.32 2.14
CA GLY A 41 4.00 -12.87 2.21
C GLY A 41 4.90 -12.41 1.05
N ALA A 42 4.63 -11.22 0.52
CA ALA A 42 5.31 -10.68 -0.65
C ALA A 42 6.72 -10.18 -0.33
N MET A 43 6.98 -9.78 0.92
CA MET A 43 8.29 -9.31 1.34
C MET A 43 9.13 -10.39 2.02
N SER A 44 10.41 -10.44 1.70
CA SER A 44 11.38 -11.23 2.45
C SER A 44 11.53 -10.67 3.88
N ALA A 45 11.90 -11.53 4.84
CA ALA A 45 12.11 -11.09 6.21
C ALA A 45 13.18 -9.99 6.37
N PRO A 46 14.34 -10.02 5.65
CA PRO A 46 15.29 -8.92 5.67
C PRO A 46 14.74 -7.60 5.12
N ALA A 47 13.97 -7.65 4.02
CA ALA A 47 13.36 -6.46 3.43
C ALA A 47 12.32 -5.85 4.37
N ARG A 48 11.48 -6.67 5.01
CA ARG A 48 10.50 -6.22 6.00
C ARG A 48 11.16 -5.53 7.19
N ALA A 49 12.24 -6.09 7.72
CA ALA A 49 13.00 -5.45 8.80
C ALA A 49 13.59 -4.09 8.38
N ARG A 50 14.03 -3.95 7.13
CA ARG A 50 14.48 -2.65 6.58
C ARG A 50 13.33 -1.68 6.40
N ALA A 51 12.18 -2.14 5.92
CA ALA A 51 10.98 -1.32 5.81
C ALA A 51 10.54 -0.80 7.18
N ASP A 52 10.46 -1.67 8.21
CA ASP A 52 10.17 -1.27 9.59
C ASP A 52 11.14 -0.19 10.10
N SER A 53 12.44 -0.32 9.77
CA SER A 53 13.46 0.67 10.16
C SER A 53 13.27 2.02 9.47
N LEU A 54 12.92 2.02 8.17
CA LEU A 54 12.62 3.24 7.40
C LEU A 54 11.36 3.94 7.96
N LEU A 55 10.29 3.19 8.17
CA LEU A 55 9.04 3.69 8.71
C LEU A 55 9.21 4.25 10.13
N GLN A 56 9.98 3.58 10.98
CA GLN A 56 10.36 4.08 12.30
C GLN A 56 11.15 5.39 12.19
N SER A 57 12.03 5.52 11.20
CA SER A 57 12.80 6.74 10.96
C SER A 57 11.89 7.89 10.53
N ILE A 58 10.93 7.66 9.62
CA ILE A 58 9.91 8.65 9.23
C ILE A 58 9.14 9.11 10.46
N TRP A 59 8.60 8.18 11.24
CA TRP A 59 7.85 8.50 12.46
C TRP A 59 8.64 9.39 13.44
N ARG A 60 9.92 9.08 13.64
CA ARG A 60 10.78 9.85 14.56
C ARG A 60 11.12 11.25 14.04
N GLN A 61 11.27 11.41 12.73
CA GLN A 61 11.71 12.67 12.13
C GLN A 61 10.55 13.62 11.83
N THR A 62 9.38 13.08 11.49
CA THR A 62 8.24 13.88 11.02
C THR A 62 7.06 13.84 11.98
N SER A 63 7.06 12.94 12.96
CA SER A 63 5.90 12.60 13.80
C SER A 63 4.70 12.02 13.02
N ALA A 64 4.80 11.81 11.70
CA ALA A 64 3.79 11.10 10.95
C ALA A 64 3.71 9.64 11.41
N GLU A 65 2.53 9.03 11.30
CA GLU A 65 2.31 7.62 11.68
C GLU A 65 2.17 6.76 10.41
N PRO A 66 3.29 6.33 9.79
CA PRO A 66 3.24 5.55 8.58
C PRO A 66 3.02 4.06 8.87
N VAL A 67 2.19 3.41 8.06
CA VAL A 67 2.03 1.94 8.05
C VAL A 67 1.99 1.42 6.63
N VAL A 68 2.41 0.18 6.44
CA VAL A 68 2.33 -0.55 5.16
C VAL A 68 1.47 -1.79 5.36
N VAL A 69 0.52 -1.99 4.47
CA VAL A 69 -0.36 -3.16 4.44
C VAL A 69 -0.27 -3.80 3.07
N ILE A 70 0.02 -5.10 3.04
CA ILE A 70 0.14 -5.88 1.82
C ILE A 70 -0.85 -7.04 1.91
N VAL A 71 -1.80 -7.07 0.99
CA VAL A 71 -2.86 -8.09 0.93
C VAL A 71 -2.75 -8.94 -0.34
N PRO A 72 -3.21 -10.20 -0.31
CA PRO A 72 -3.18 -11.06 -1.49
C PRO A 72 -4.14 -10.59 -2.59
N SER A 73 -5.33 -10.12 -2.25
CA SER A 73 -6.36 -9.57 -3.15
C SER A 73 -7.42 -8.83 -2.33
N LEU A 74 -8.11 -7.91 -2.98
CA LEU A 74 -9.29 -7.23 -2.44
C LEU A 74 -10.61 -7.86 -2.94
N ASP A 75 -10.51 -8.96 -3.72
CA ASP A 75 -11.66 -9.71 -4.25
C ASP A 75 -12.65 -8.85 -5.07
N GLY A 76 -12.11 -7.83 -5.74
CA GLY A 76 -12.86 -6.92 -6.62
C GLY A 76 -13.36 -5.65 -5.93
N GLU A 77 -13.03 -5.45 -4.66
CA GLU A 77 -13.30 -4.18 -3.99
C GLU A 77 -12.36 -3.08 -4.50
N ASP A 78 -12.85 -1.85 -4.50
CA ASP A 78 -12.05 -0.69 -4.88
C ASP A 78 -10.95 -0.44 -3.84
N ILE A 79 -9.71 -0.23 -4.31
CA ILE A 79 -8.57 -0.08 -3.40
C ILE A 79 -8.63 1.22 -2.60
N ASP A 80 -9.20 2.27 -3.16
CA ASP A 80 -9.33 3.57 -2.51
C ASP A 80 -10.40 3.54 -1.42
N ASP A 81 -11.51 2.85 -1.67
CA ASP A 81 -12.57 2.63 -0.69
C ASP A 81 -12.06 1.77 0.46
N PHE A 82 -11.42 0.64 0.14
CA PHE A 82 -10.82 -0.23 1.16
C PHE A 82 -9.74 0.47 1.99
N ALA A 83 -8.85 1.25 1.34
CA ALA A 83 -7.83 2.01 2.04
C ALA A 83 -8.43 3.05 2.99
N THR A 84 -9.52 3.71 2.59
CA THR A 84 -10.24 4.69 3.41
C THR A 84 -10.88 4.02 4.63
N GLU A 85 -11.53 2.86 4.45
CA GLU A 85 -12.09 2.08 5.55
C GLU A 85 -11.00 1.61 6.50
N LEU A 86 -9.91 1.03 5.98
CA LEU A 86 -8.78 0.54 6.77
C LEU A 86 -8.10 1.66 7.55
N PHE A 87 -7.90 2.83 6.93
CA PHE A 87 -7.33 4.01 7.57
C PHE A 87 -8.15 4.45 8.78
N SER A 88 -9.48 4.47 8.62
CA SER A 88 -10.43 4.81 9.67
C SER A 88 -10.51 3.75 10.77
N ASP A 89 -10.64 2.47 10.40
CA ASP A 89 -10.78 1.36 11.35
C ASP A 89 -9.54 1.19 12.25
N TRP A 90 -8.37 1.42 11.68
CA TRP A 90 -7.12 1.35 12.44
C TRP A 90 -6.80 2.63 13.20
N GLY A 91 -7.51 3.73 12.93
CA GLY A 91 -7.23 5.05 13.51
C GLY A 91 -5.80 5.50 13.19
N ILE A 92 -5.39 5.36 11.90
CA ILE A 92 -4.02 5.69 11.47
C ILE A 92 -3.80 7.19 11.59
N GLY A 93 -2.81 7.59 12.40
CA GLY A 93 -2.58 8.98 12.77
C GLY A 93 -3.18 9.32 14.14
N LYS A 94 -2.88 10.52 14.63
CA LYS A 94 -3.40 11.03 15.90
C LYS A 94 -4.61 11.89 15.66
N ASP A 95 -5.64 11.72 16.47
CA ASP A 95 -6.90 12.47 16.40
C ASP A 95 -6.72 14.01 16.41
N ASP A 96 -5.65 14.49 17.06
CA ASP A 96 -5.33 15.91 17.16
C ASP A 96 -4.46 16.45 16.03
N ARG A 97 -3.88 15.59 15.18
CA ARG A 97 -2.89 15.92 14.15
C ARG A 97 -3.23 15.45 12.78
N ASP A 98 -4.03 14.40 12.69
CA ASP A 98 -4.42 13.76 11.42
C ASP A 98 -3.19 13.43 10.55
N ASN A 99 -2.15 12.87 11.19
CA ASN A 99 -0.80 12.72 10.66
C ASN A 99 -0.48 11.28 10.21
N GLY A 100 -1.51 10.53 9.84
CA GLY A 100 -1.38 9.16 9.35
C GLY A 100 -0.86 9.08 7.92
N VAL A 101 -0.20 7.97 7.59
CA VAL A 101 0.16 7.57 6.22
C VAL A 101 -0.04 6.08 6.08
N LEU A 102 -0.91 5.65 5.16
CA LEU A 102 -1.14 4.25 4.82
C LEU A 102 -0.63 3.98 3.40
N MET A 103 0.26 3.02 3.24
CA MET A 103 0.57 2.42 1.94
C MET A 103 -0.11 1.05 1.88
N LEU A 104 -1.15 0.94 1.05
CA LEU A 104 -1.87 -0.31 0.81
C LEU A 104 -1.47 -0.88 -0.54
N ILE A 105 -1.16 -2.17 -0.57
CA ILE A 105 -0.74 -2.90 -1.77
C ILE A 105 -1.56 -4.18 -1.87
N SER A 106 -2.22 -4.38 -3.00
CA SER A 106 -2.91 -5.62 -3.36
C SER A 106 -2.15 -6.32 -4.48
N ILE A 107 -1.54 -7.47 -4.16
CA ILE A 107 -0.66 -8.19 -5.08
C ILE A 107 -1.44 -8.78 -6.24
N GLY A 108 -2.54 -9.49 -5.95
CA GLY A 108 -3.35 -10.18 -6.96
C GLY A 108 -4.12 -9.23 -7.88
N ASP A 109 -4.51 -8.06 -7.36
CA ASP A 109 -5.23 -7.04 -8.12
C ASP A 109 -4.26 -6.08 -8.85
N ARG A 110 -2.96 -6.17 -8.54
CA ARG A 110 -1.91 -5.32 -9.11
C ARG A 110 -2.15 -3.83 -8.86
N LYS A 111 -2.59 -3.51 -7.66
CA LYS A 111 -2.95 -2.15 -7.26
C LYS A 111 -2.17 -1.72 -6.03
N ALA A 112 -1.89 -0.42 -5.95
CA ALA A 112 -1.34 0.20 -4.75
C ALA A 112 -1.86 1.63 -4.59
N VAL A 113 -2.00 2.05 -3.35
CA VAL A 113 -2.37 3.42 -3.00
C VAL A 113 -1.58 3.89 -1.77
N ILE A 114 -1.28 5.18 -1.71
CA ILE A 114 -0.75 5.84 -0.52
C ILE A 114 -1.78 6.88 -0.09
N ARG A 115 -2.36 6.67 1.10
CA ARG A 115 -3.32 7.59 1.72
C ARG A 115 -2.65 8.37 2.83
N THR A 116 -2.93 9.66 2.87
CA THR A 116 -2.41 10.58 3.89
C THR A 116 -3.55 11.20 4.66
N GLY A 117 -3.37 11.36 5.97
CA GLY A 117 -4.24 12.21 6.77
C GLY A 117 -3.98 13.68 6.45
N TYR A 118 -4.96 14.52 6.75
CA TYR A 118 -4.93 15.96 6.43
C TYR A 118 -3.68 16.69 6.95
N GLY A 119 -3.17 16.26 8.10
CA GLY A 119 -1.95 16.84 8.68
C GLY A 119 -0.66 16.48 7.95
N THR A 120 -0.69 15.49 7.05
CA THR A 120 0.48 15.07 6.23
C THR A 120 0.39 15.49 4.77
N GLU A 121 -0.76 15.90 4.27
CA GLU A 121 -0.95 16.34 2.87
C GLU A 121 0.01 17.44 2.44
N GLY A 122 0.37 18.37 3.37
CA GLY A 122 1.31 19.46 3.09
C GLY A 122 2.75 18.98 2.83
N ILE A 123 3.13 17.82 3.36
CA ILE A 123 4.47 17.25 3.23
C ILE A 123 4.50 16.03 2.29
N LEU A 124 3.37 15.38 2.09
CA LEU A 124 3.21 14.23 1.18
C LEU A 124 1.87 14.34 0.42
N PRO A 125 1.75 15.28 -0.52
CA PRO A 125 0.54 15.45 -1.32
C PRO A 125 0.30 14.27 -2.27
N ASP A 126 -0.95 14.08 -2.71
CA ASP A 126 -1.37 12.98 -3.59
C ASP A 126 -0.52 12.87 -4.86
N VAL A 127 -0.18 13.99 -5.47
CA VAL A 127 0.69 14.02 -6.66
C VAL A 127 2.06 13.37 -6.39
N VAL A 128 2.61 13.56 -5.20
CA VAL A 128 3.88 12.92 -4.77
C VAL A 128 3.65 11.43 -4.51
N CYS A 129 2.55 11.08 -3.85
CA CYS A 129 2.15 9.68 -3.62
C CYS A 129 2.05 8.91 -4.94
N GLY A 130 1.31 9.45 -5.91
CA GLY A 130 1.17 8.84 -7.24
C GLY A 130 2.51 8.70 -7.98
N ARG A 131 3.41 9.68 -7.88
CA ARG A 131 4.76 9.59 -8.49
C ARG A 131 5.62 8.52 -7.83
N ILE A 132 5.57 8.38 -6.52
CA ILE A 132 6.27 7.30 -5.80
C ILE A 132 5.82 5.94 -6.33
N ILE A 133 4.51 5.73 -6.45
CA ILE A 133 3.96 4.48 -6.98
C ILE A 133 4.46 4.24 -8.41
N ARG A 134 4.27 5.21 -9.31
CA ARG A 134 4.62 5.06 -10.73
C ARG A 134 6.12 4.88 -10.98
N ASN A 135 6.96 5.60 -10.25
CA ASN A 135 8.39 5.67 -10.56
C ASN A 135 9.20 4.63 -9.79
N GLU A 136 8.81 4.33 -8.55
CA GLU A 136 9.58 3.45 -7.68
C GLU A 136 8.99 2.03 -7.59
N MET A 137 7.68 1.93 -7.45
CA MET A 137 7.00 0.67 -7.19
C MET A 137 6.69 -0.08 -8.48
N ALA A 138 5.94 0.55 -9.39
CA ALA A 138 5.42 -0.10 -10.58
C ALA A 138 6.50 -0.73 -11.50
N PRO A 139 7.65 -0.10 -11.78
CA PRO A 139 8.66 -0.72 -12.64
C PRO A 139 9.23 -2.01 -12.03
N ARG A 140 9.45 -2.04 -10.72
CA ARG A 140 10.02 -3.19 -10.00
C ARG A 140 8.99 -4.30 -9.84
N PHE A 141 7.74 -3.97 -9.58
CA PHE A 141 6.66 -4.95 -9.46
C PHE A 141 6.38 -5.69 -10.78
N ARG A 142 6.60 -5.04 -11.94
CA ARG A 142 6.54 -5.72 -13.24
C ARG A 142 7.60 -6.82 -13.40
N GLU A 143 8.67 -6.75 -12.61
CA GLU A 143 9.75 -7.72 -12.56
C GLU A 143 9.64 -8.65 -11.35
N ASP A 144 8.48 -8.66 -10.66
CA ASP A 144 8.21 -9.39 -9.42
C ASP A 144 9.17 -9.01 -8.25
N ASP A 145 9.89 -7.86 -8.35
CA ASP A 145 10.76 -7.33 -7.31
C ASP A 145 9.96 -6.51 -6.30
N TYR A 146 9.13 -7.18 -5.50
CA TYR A 146 8.32 -6.55 -4.46
C TYR A 146 9.18 -5.92 -3.36
N ASP A 147 10.24 -6.60 -2.94
CA ASP A 147 11.17 -6.08 -1.94
C ASP A 147 11.79 -4.75 -2.39
N GLY A 148 12.33 -4.72 -3.60
CA GLY A 148 12.95 -3.53 -4.17
C GLY A 148 11.96 -2.40 -4.39
N GLY A 149 10.77 -2.70 -4.90
CA GLY A 149 9.73 -1.71 -5.15
C GLY A 149 9.24 -1.02 -3.87
N ILE A 150 8.92 -1.81 -2.85
CA ILE A 150 8.47 -1.27 -1.56
C ILE A 150 9.58 -0.47 -0.88
N LEU A 151 10.80 -1.01 -0.82
CA LEU A 151 11.91 -0.31 -0.17
C LEU A 151 12.28 1.00 -0.88
N ALA A 152 12.30 1.03 -2.21
CA ALA A 152 12.55 2.25 -2.98
C ALA A 152 11.45 3.30 -2.74
N SER A 153 10.18 2.86 -2.77
CA SER A 153 9.05 3.74 -2.46
C SER A 153 9.14 4.35 -1.06
N LEU A 154 9.51 3.57 -0.05
CA LEU A 154 9.68 4.04 1.32
C LEU A 154 10.86 5.00 1.46
N GLN A 155 11.96 4.78 0.73
CA GLN A 155 13.12 5.68 0.72
C GLN A 155 12.76 7.04 0.10
N THR A 156 12.07 7.03 -1.05
CA THR A 156 11.61 8.25 -1.72
C THR A 156 10.58 8.98 -0.88
N MET A 157 9.64 8.26 -0.26
CA MET A 157 8.67 8.82 0.68
C MET A 157 9.37 9.47 1.88
N GLN A 158 10.37 8.82 2.48
CA GLN A 158 11.15 9.39 3.58
C GLN A 158 11.85 10.69 3.15
N ALA A 159 12.51 10.69 1.98
CA ALA A 159 13.18 11.87 1.46
C ALA A 159 12.20 13.03 1.26
N ALA A 160 11.04 12.78 0.64
CA ALA A 160 10.01 13.80 0.42
C ALA A 160 9.45 14.38 1.73
N MET A 161 9.32 13.54 2.76
CA MET A 161 8.79 13.96 4.06
C MET A 161 9.81 14.70 4.92
N THR A 162 11.11 14.52 4.69
CA THR A 162 12.17 15.08 5.53
C THR A 162 12.99 16.19 4.86
N SER A 163 12.82 16.42 3.56
CA SER A 163 13.56 17.42 2.77
C SER A 163 12.63 18.21 1.86
N ASP A 164 12.64 19.53 2.00
CA ASP A 164 11.88 20.45 1.14
C ASP A 164 12.38 20.39 -0.31
N GLU A 165 13.68 20.20 -0.53
CA GLU A 165 14.29 20.08 -1.83
C GLU A 165 13.82 18.81 -2.55
N ALA A 166 13.85 17.65 -1.88
CA ALA A 166 13.41 16.37 -2.46
C ALA A 166 11.91 16.41 -2.80
N ARG A 167 11.10 17.03 -1.94
CA ARG A 167 9.68 17.23 -2.20
C ARG A 167 9.44 18.16 -3.39
N ALA A 168 10.16 19.27 -3.46
CA ALA A 168 10.06 20.22 -4.58
C ALA A 168 10.49 19.59 -5.90
N GLU A 169 11.54 18.75 -5.92
CA GLU A 169 11.96 17.99 -7.08
C GLU A 169 10.83 17.04 -7.55
N LEU A 170 10.26 16.25 -6.67
CA LEU A 170 9.13 15.37 -6.97
C LEU A 170 7.90 16.13 -7.45
N MET A 171 7.66 17.34 -6.94
CA MET A 171 6.56 18.20 -7.41
C MET A 171 6.85 18.88 -8.74
N SER A 172 8.11 19.15 -9.07
CA SER A 172 8.52 19.87 -10.28
C SER A 172 8.80 18.97 -11.48
N ASP A 173 8.82 17.66 -11.31
CA ASP A 173 9.15 16.69 -12.37
C ASP A 173 8.05 16.67 -13.45
N LYS A 174 8.07 17.75 -14.26
CA LYS A 174 7.16 17.97 -15.39
C LYS A 174 7.53 17.12 -16.61
N ALA A 175 8.69 16.48 -16.60
CA ALA A 175 9.20 15.77 -17.76
C ALA A 175 8.39 14.49 -18.07
N ASN A 176 7.75 13.93 -17.06
CA ASN A 176 6.86 12.77 -17.22
C ASN A 176 5.36 13.14 -17.24
N ASP A 177 5.02 14.39 -16.95
CA ASP A 177 3.62 14.87 -16.97
C ASP A 177 3.09 15.12 -18.40
N ALA A 178 3.95 15.10 -19.42
CA ALA A 178 3.53 15.24 -20.81
C ALA A 178 2.66 14.07 -21.32
N THR A 179 2.50 13.01 -20.52
CA THR A 179 1.57 11.91 -20.77
C THR A 179 0.43 11.87 -19.75
N ALA A 180 0.41 12.78 -18.78
CA ALA A 180 -0.58 12.79 -17.69
C ALA A 180 -1.94 13.39 -18.13
N ASP A 181 -1.98 14.17 -19.21
CA ASP A 181 -3.23 14.69 -19.76
C ASP A 181 -4.11 13.62 -20.44
N GLU A 182 -3.61 12.38 -20.53
CA GLU A 182 -4.31 11.22 -21.09
C GLU A 182 -4.50 10.07 -20.08
N PHE A 183 -4.13 10.31 -18.80
CA PHE A 183 -4.13 9.28 -17.78
C PHE A 183 -5.28 9.53 -16.80
N ASP A 184 -6.36 8.76 -16.95
CA ASP A 184 -7.50 8.74 -16.04
C ASP A 184 -7.04 8.35 -14.63
N ALA A 185 -7.61 8.98 -13.59
CA ALA A 185 -7.24 8.71 -12.20
C ALA A 185 -7.41 7.24 -11.81
N ASP A 186 -8.29 6.51 -12.52
CA ASP A 186 -8.49 5.06 -12.35
C ASP A 186 -7.27 4.22 -12.79
N GLU A 187 -6.46 4.69 -13.76
CA GLU A 187 -5.24 3.98 -14.16
C GLU A 187 -4.07 4.20 -13.20
N ALA A 188 -4.08 5.26 -12.39
CA ALA A 188 -3.01 5.53 -11.42
C ALA A 188 -2.95 4.48 -10.29
N SER A 189 -4.03 3.73 -10.07
CA SER A 189 -4.09 2.65 -9.08
C SER A 189 -3.62 1.30 -9.63
N GLU A 190 -3.51 1.13 -10.96
CA GLU A 190 -3.01 -0.10 -11.58
C GLU A 190 -1.49 -0.04 -11.77
N ILE A 191 -0.77 -1.00 -11.20
CA ILE A 191 0.70 -0.97 -11.15
C ILE A 191 1.35 -1.58 -12.41
N TYR A 192 0.64 -2.37 -13.23
CA TYR A 192 1.21 -3.02 -14.44
C TYR A 192 0.21 -3.29 -15.54
#